data_0b4266bc878b24ca979deceb12e43360
#
_entry.id   0b4266bc878b24ca979deceb12e43360
#
_cell.length_a   1.000
_cell.length_b   1.000
_cell.length_c   1.000
_cell.angle_alpha   90.00
_cell.angle_beta   90.00
_cell.angle_gamma   90.00
#
_symmetry.space_group_name_H-M   'P 1'
#
loop_
_entity.id
_entity.type
_entity.pdbx_description
1 polymer ?
#
loop_
_entity_poly.entity_id
_entity_poly.type
_entity_poly.pdbx_seq_one_letter_code
_entity_poly.pdbx_strand_id
1 'polypeptide(L)'
;PFADALDHFARHADDDLLAEHAQEMGGVVGRLTATLTRRTGVEPEPMSNDPEMERVRQFHAVADLLTRQARRAPVLLVLDDVHWADRSSLLLLRDLVRRLDDAAVLVVGTYRDTDLDRAHPLAAMLADFRREPGVERLALAGLSAEEVLDLLTLVGGHDLDDEGVELGRRIAETSSGNPFFVGETLRHLAESGAIRREDGRWVRGTLDPDDSGVPEGVREVVGRRLSALDDATQQVLAVAAVAGAEFD
;
A
#
# COMPACT_ATOMS: atom_id res chain seq x y z
N PRO A 1 -7.94 8.34 3.63
CA PRO A 1 -7.72 7.68 2.32
C PRO A 1 -8.83 7.98 1.30
N PHE A 2 -10.13 8.00 1.72
CA PHE A 2 -11.23 8.25 0.77
C PHE A 2 -11.25 9.68 0.22
N ALA A 3 -10.95 10.69 1.03
CA ALA A 3 -10.93 12.09 0.58
C ALA A 3 -9.95 12.29 -0.59
N ASP A 4 -8.76 11.71 -0.51
CA ASP A 4 -7.74 11.81 -1.55
C ASP A 4 -8.16 11.06 -2.82
N ALA A 5 -8.72 9.85 -2.69
CA ALA A 5 -9.22 9.07 -3.81
C ALA A 5 -10.39 9.78 -4.52
N LEU A 6 -11.34 10.33 -3.75
CA LEU A 6 -12.47 11.08 -4.29
C LEU A 6 -12.03 12.42 -4.92
N ASP A 7 -11.02 13.09 -4.35
CA ASP A 7 -10.46 14.30 -4.91
C ASP A 7 -9.73 14.03 -6.23
N HIS A 8 -8.96 12.95 -6.30
CA HIS A 8 -8.36 12.48 -7.54
C HIS A 8 -9.42 12.16 -8.60
N PHE A 9 -10.44 11.38 -8.22
CA PHE A 9 -11.56 11.06 -9.10
C PHE A 9 -12.26 12.34 -9.59
N ALA A 10 -12.61 13.24 -8.68
CA ALA A 10 -13.29 14.49 -9.01
C ALA A 10 -12.50 15.42 -9.94
N ARG A 11 -11.16 15.30 -10.01
CA ARG A 11 -10.35 16.07 -10.97
C ARG A 11 -10.42 15.54 -12.40
N HIS A 12 -10.64 14.24 -12.58
CA HIS A 12 -10.51 13.56 -13.87
C HIS A 12 -11.83 13.05 -14.44
N ALA A 13 -12.88 12.95 -13.62
CA ALA A 13 -14.19 12.48 -14.06
C ALA A 13 -14.88 13.49 -15.02
N ASP A 14 -15.82 12.99 -15.82
CA ASP A 14 -16.60 13.81 -16.75
C ASP A 14 -17.50 14.80 -16.00
N ASP A 15 -17.61 16.03 -16.52
CA ASP A 15 -18.43 17.08 -15.92
C ASP A 15 -19.91 16.70 -15.83
N ASP A 16 -20.45 16.04 -16.85
CA ASP A 16 -21.85 15.59 -16.88
C ASP A 16 -22.14 14.59 -15.75
N LEU A 17 -21.23 13.62 -15.52
CA LEU A 17 -21.37 12.65 -14.44
C LEU A 17 -21.38 13.34 -13.07
N LEU A 18 -20.43 14.26 -12.88
CA LEU A 18 -20.32 14.99 -11.61
C LEU A 18 -21.52 15.88 -11.37
N ALA A 19 -22.04 16.57 -12.42
CA ALA A 19 -23.20 17.45 -12.32
C ALA A 19 -24.49 16.67 -11.99
N GLU A 20 -24.76 15.58 -12.71
CA GLU A 20 -25.90 14.70 -12.44
C GLU A 20 -25.87 14.17 -11.00
N HIS A 21 -24.71 13.61 -10.58
CA HIS A 21 -24.54 13.11 -9.23
C HIS A 21 -24.76 14.19 -8.16
N ALA A 22 -24.15 15.37 -8.35
CA ALA A 22 -24.25 16.46 -7.37
C ALA A 22 -25.70 16.99 -7.25
N GLN A 23 -26.45 17.06 -8.36
CA GLN A 23 -27.87 17.46 -8.33
C GLN A 23 -28.74 16.44 -7.61
N GLU A 24 -28.57 15.15 -7.87
CA GLU A 24 -29.39 14.09 -7.27
C GLU A 24 -29.05 13.83 -5.80
N MET A 25 -27.77 13.91 -5.45
CA MET A 25 -27.29 13.65 -4.08
C MET A 25 -27.11 14.92 -3.22
N GLY A 26 -27.57 16.08 -3.72
CA GLY A 26 -27.50 17.34 -2.96
C GLY A 26 -26.09 17.78 -2.60
N GLY A 27 -25.11 17.50 -3.47
CA GLY A 27 -23.72 17.92 -3.29
C GLY A 27 -22.99 17.29 -2.09
N VAL A 28 -23.55 16.26 -1.45
CA VAL A 28 -23.05 15.70 -0.18
C VAL A 28 -21.58 15.26 -0.24
N VAL A 29 -21.12 14.67 -1.36
CA VAL A 29 -19.71 14.28 -1.55
C VAL A 29 -18.78 15.50 -1.59
N GLY A 30 -19.29 16.70 -1.91
CA GLY A 30 -18.52 17.94 -1.84
C GLY A 30 -17.96 18.26 -0.46
N ARG A 31 -18.50 17.66 0.61
CA ARG A 31 -17.93 17.76 1.97
C ARG A 31 -16.66 16.94 2.15
N LEU A 32 -16.50 15.89 1.36
CA LEU A 32 -15.29 15.03 1.39
C LEU A 32 -14.21 15.58 0.47
N THR A 33 -14.60 16.28 -0.61
CA THR A 33 -13.67 16.93 -1.55
C THR A 33 -14.23 18.23 -2.10
N ALA A 34 -13.58 19.34 -1.82
CA ALA A 34 -13.94 20.65 -2.34
C ALA A 34 -13.83 20.75 -3.88
N THR A 35 -13.10 19.84 -4.51
CA THR A 35 -12.97 19.80 -5.97
C THR A 35 -14.31 19.49 -6.63
N LEU A 36 -15.14 18.63 -6.03
CA LEU A 36 -16.46 18.34 -6.56
C LEU A 36 -17.35 19.58 -6.54
N THR A 37 -17.43 20.29 -5.41
CA THR A 37 -18.20 21.54 -5.29
C THR A 37 -17.73 22.58 -6.31
N ARG A 38 -16.41 22.76 -6.47
CA ARG A 38 -15.87 23.73 -7.46
C ARG A 38 -16.23 23.39 -8.91
N ARG A 39 -16.20 22.10 -9.27
CA ARG A 39 -16.48 21.65 -10.65
C ARG A 39 -17.97 21.68 -10.97
N THR A 40 -18.82 21.31 -10.02
CA THR A 40 -20.28 21.23 -10.24
C THR A 40 -21.00 22.53 -9.94
N GLY A 41 -20.42 23.40 -9.11
CA GLY A 41 -21.09 24.61 -8.60
C GLY A 41 -22.22 24.30 -7.61
N VAL A 42 -22.37 23.03 -7.19
CA VAL A 42 -23.42 22.60 -6.26
C VAL A 42 -22.85 22.58 -4.85
N GLU A 43 -23.34 23.49 -4.01
CA GLU A 43 -22.99 23.50 -2.58
C GLU A 43 -23.69 22.36 -1.85
N PRO A 44 -23.00 21.72 -0.88
CA PRO A 44 -23.62 20.66 -0.08
C PRO A 44 -24.83 21.18 0.69
N GLU A 45 -25.95 20.47 0.60
CA GLU A 45 -27.14 20.76 1.40
C GLU A 45 -26.80 20.80 2.91
N PRO A 46 -27.56 21.52 3.74
CA PRO A 46 -27.34 21.55 5.17
C PRO A 46 -27.27 20.16 5.80
N MET A 47 -26.42 19.99 6.80
CA MET A 47 -26.31 18.72 7.52
C MET A 47 -27.62 18.40 8.25
N SER A 48 -27.97 17.13 8.28
CA SER A 48 -29.02 16.65 9.16
C SER A 48 -28.63 16.85 10.64
N ASN A 49 -29.61 17.11 11.48
CA ASN A 49 -29.40 17.13 12.95
C ASN A 49 -29.13 15.74 13.53
N ASP A 50 -29.33 14.68 12.73
CA ASP A 50 -29.01 13.30 13.09
C ASP A 50 -27.68 12.89 12.42
N PRO A 51 -26.60 12.71 13.22
CA PRO A 51 -25.30 12.33 12.69
C PRO A 51 -25.29 10.95 12.00
N GLU A 52 -26.17 10.05 12.40
CA GLU A 52 -26.26 8.71 11.81
C GLU A 52 -26.91 8.77 10.42
N MET A 53 -27.99 9.51 10.30
CA MET A 53 -28.63 9.78 9.00
C MET A 53 -27.66 10.47 8.04
N GLU A 54 -26.89 11.45 8.52
CA GLU A 54 -25.91 12.17 7.69
C GLU A 54 -24.81 11.24 7.19
N ARG A 55 -24.32 10.35 8.05
CA ARG A 55 -23.31 9.34 7.66
C ARG A 55 -23.85 8.38 6.59
N VAL A 56 -25.07 7.87 6.77
CA VAL A 56 -25.72 6.99 5.78
C VAL A 56 -25.88 7.70 4.45
N ARG A 57 -26.26 8.99 4.47
CA ARG A 57 -26.39 9.82 3.27
C ARG A 57 -25.07 9.99 2.54
N GLN A 58 -23.98 10.25 3.28
CA GLN A 58 -22.64 10.34 2.71
C GLN A 58 -22.20 9.01 2.09
N PHE A 59 -22.40 7.90 2.76
CA PHE A 59 -22.04 6.58 2.25
C PHE A 59 -22.80 6.23 0.98
N HIS A 60 -24.10 6.52 0.97
CA HIS A 60 -24.93 6.32 -0.21
C HIS A 60 -24.46 7.20 -1.39
N ALA A 61 -24.15 8.47 -1.15
CA ALA A 61 -23.66 9.36 -2.19
C ALA A 61 -22.31 8.91 -2.78
N VAL A 62 -21.40 8.40 -1.97
CA VAL A 62 -20.13 7.83 -2.46
C VAL A 62 -20.37 6.56 -3.29
N ALA A 63 -21.23 5.66 -2.83
CA ALA A 63 -21.58 4.45 -3.56
C ALA A 63 -22.25 4.75 -4.90
N ASP A 64 -23.16 5.72 -4.94
CA ASP A 64 -23.83 6.17 -6.17
C ASP A 64 -22.83 6.75 -7.18
N LEU A 65 -21.90 7.57 -6.72
CA LEU A 65 -20.85 8.15 -7.56
C LEU A 65 -20.01 7.07 -8.24
N LEU A 66 -19.54 6.08 -7.47
CA LEU A 66 -18.75 4.96 -7.98
C LEU A 66 -19.58 4.08 -8.93
N THR A 67 -20.85 3.83 -8.62
CA THR A 67 -21.76 3.04 -9.46
C THR A 67 -22.03 3.74 -10.79
N ARG A 68 -22.24 5.04 -10.81
CA ARG A 68 -22.42 5.83 -12.04
C ARG A 68 -21.20 5.75 -12.93
N GLN A 69 -20.02 5.92 -12.34
CA GLN A 69 -18.77 5.76 -13.08
C GLN A 69 -18.62 4.33 -13.61
N ALA A 70 -18.92 3.32 -12.80
CA ALA A 70 -18.80 1.91 -13.18
C ALA A 70 -19.70 1.49 -14.35
N ARG A 71 -20.81 2.20 -14.55
CA ARG A 71 -21.67 2.03 -15.75
C ARG A 71 -21.03 2.58 -17.04
N ARG A 72 -20.08 3.51 -16.92
CA ARG A 72 -19.35 4.10 -18.06
C ARG A 72 -18.05 3.35 -18.33
N ALA A 73 -17.30 3.04 -17.28
CA ALA A 73 -16.04 2.30 -17.34
C ALA A 73 -15.76 1.65 -15.99
N PRO A 74 -15.13 0.46 -15.93
CA PRO A 74 -14.73 -0.19 -14.68
C PRO A 74 -13.91 0.75 -13.79
N VAL A 75 -14.12 0.65 -12.47
CA VAL A 75 -13.44 1.47 -11.46
C VAL A 75 -12.50 0.61 -10.66
N LEU A 76 -11.26 1.06 -10.51
CA LEU A 76 -10.29 0.56 -9.53
C LEU A 76 -10.13 1.59 -8.42
N LEU A 77 -10.55 1.23 -7.20
CA LEU A 77 -10.34 2.03 -6.00
C LEU A 77 -9.23 1.41 -5.16
N VAL A 78 -8.09 2.09 -5.05
CA VAL A 78 -6.96 1.65 -4.23
C VAL A 78 -6.92 2.48 -2.94
N LEU A 79 -6.95 1.78 -1.81
CA LEU A 79 -6.85 2.35 -0.47
C LEU A 79 -5.60 1.80 0.20
N ASP A 80 -4.54 2.58 0.20
CA ASP A 80 -3.27 2.17 0.78
C ASP A 80 -3.25 2.40 2.29
N ASP A 81 -2.57 1.50 3.01
CA ASP A 81 -2.38 1.57 4.46
C ASP A 81 -3.69 1.75 5.26
N VAL A 82 -4.74 0.98 4.95
CA VAL A 82 -6.07 1.10 5.61
C VAL A 82 -6.04 0.82 7.13
N HIS A 83 -4.95 0.28 7.67
CA HIS A 83 -4.74 0.14 9.11
C HIS A 83 -4.59 1.50 9.82
N TRP A 84 -4.27 2.58 9.11
CA TRP A 84 -4.27 3.95 9.65
C TRP A 84 -5.59 4.70 9.42
N ALA A 85 -6.56 4.04 8.79
CA ALA A 85 -7.83 4.68 8.52
C ALA A 85 -8.64 4.90 9.80
N ASP A 86 -9.29 6.05 9.91
CA ASP A 86 -10.23 6.32 10.99
C ASP A 86 -11.47 5.44 10.92
N ARG A 87 -12.20 5.38 12.03
CA ARG A 87 -13.40 4.54 12.14
C ARG A 87 -14.45 4.85 11.07
N SER A 88 -14.61 6.11 10.70
CA SER A 88 -15.61 6.52 9.70
C SER A 88 -15.23 6.03 8.31
N SER A 89 -13.95 6.10 7.95
CA SER A 89 -13.40 5.53 6.71
C SER A 89 -13.59 4.01 6.65
N LEU A 90 -13.33 3.29 7.74
CA LEU A 90 -13.55 1.85 7.79
C LEU A 90 -15.04 1.48 7.67
N LEU A 91 -15.94 2.27 8.27
CA LEU A 91 -17.38 2.06 8.11
C LEU A 91 -17.85 2.32 6.68
N LEU A 92 -17.31 3.35 6.02
CA LEU A 92 -17.57 3.61 4.61
C LEU A 92 -17.08 2.44 3.74
N LEU A 93 -15.87 1.96 3.96
CA LEU A 93 -15.35 0.80 3.23
C LEU A 93 -16.26 -0.41 3.37
N ARG A 94 -16.72 -0.72 4.59
CA ARG A 94 -17.63 -1.82 4.85
C ARG A 94 -18.99 -1.66 4.12
N ASP A 95 -19.51 -0.44 4.08
CA ASP A 95 -20.78 -0.15 3.39
C ASP A 95 -20.61 -0.26 1.87
N LEU A 96 -19.50 0.23 1.32
CA LEU A 96 -19.19 0.15 -0.10
C LEU A 96 -19.06 -1.29 -0.60
N VAL A 97 -18.34 -2.15 0.14
CA VAL A 97 -18.19 -3.57 -0.22
C VAL A 97 -19.55 -4.25 -0.41
N ARG A 98 -20.54 -3.90 0.42
CA ARG A 98 -21.88 -4.48 0.34
C ARG A 98 -22.76 -3.86 -0.76
N ARG A 99 -22.59 -2.58 -1.03
CA ARG A 99 -23.40 -1.84 -2.03
C ARG A 99 -22.93 -1.99 -3.46
N LEU A 100 -21.67 -2.30 -3.66
CA LEU A 100 -21.03 -2.33 -4.97
C LEU A 100 -20.91 -3.76 -5.53
N ASP A 101 -21.55 -4.75 -4.92
CA ASP A 101 -21.45 -6.16 -5.29
C ASP A 101 -21.78 -6.40 -6.78
N ASP A 102 -22.81 -5.72 -7.30
CA ASP A 102 -23.22 -5.80 -8.71
C ASP A 102 -22.57 -4.77 -9.63
N ALA A 103 -21.65 -3.95 -9.12
CA ALA A 103 -21.01 -2.89 -9.90
C ALA A 103 -19.62 -3.30 -10.42
N ALA A 104 -19.23 -2.82 -11.60
CA ALA A 104 -17.87 -3.04 -12.12
C ALA A 104 -16.83 -2.19 -11.34
N VAL A 105 -16.73 -2.42 -10.04
CA VAL A 105 -15.81 -1.74 -9.11
C VAL A 105 -14.94 -2.77 -8.42
N LEU A 106 -13.62 -2.63 -8.57
CA LEU A 106 -12.64 -3.39 -7.78
C LEU A 106 -12.08 -2.48 -6.68
N VAL A 107 -12.22 -2.89 -5.44
CA VAL A 107 -11.61 -2.20 -4.29
C VAL A 107 -10.40 -3.00 -3.81
N VAL A 108 -9.23 -2.38 -3.79
CA VAL A 108 -8.00 -2.98 -3.28
C VAL A 108 -7.57 -2.20 -2.04
N GLY A 109 -7.51 -2.86 -0.89
CA GLY A 109 -7.01 -2.29 0.35
C GLY A 109 -5.72 -2.95 0.78
N THR A 110 -4.67 -2.17 1.07
CA THR A 110 -3.43 -2.70 1.66
C THR A 110 -3.41 -2.43 3.17
N TYR A 111 -2.81 -3.32 3.92
CA TYR A 111 -2.60 -3.14 5.36
C TYR A 111 -1.46 -4.02 5.85
N ARG A 112 -0.93 -3.70 7.04
CA ARG A 112 0.11 -4.49 7.70
C ARG A 112 -0.51 -5.36 8.79
N ASP A 113 -0.29 -6.67 8.70
CA ASP A 113 -0.76 -7.61 9.73
C ASP A 113 -0.15 -7.35 11.11
N THR A 114 1.12 -6.91 11.13
CA THR A 114 1.86 -6.60 12.37
C THR A 114 1.29 -5.43 13.15
N ASP A 115 0.59 -4.52 12.48
CA ASP A 115 0.05 -3.31 13.08
C ASP A 115 -1.40 -3.51 13.58
N LEU A 116 -1.94 -4.74 13.43
CA LEU A 116 -3.29 -5.09 13.85
C LEU A 116 -3.29 -5.88 15.16
N ASP A 117 -3.52 -5.19 16.26
CA ASP A 117 -3.88 -5.87 17.51
C ASP A 117 -5.35 -6.32 17.52
N ARG A 118 -5.75 -7.09 18.57
CA ARG A 118 -7.12 -7.59 18.70
C ARG A 118 -8.17 -6.50 18.91
N ALA A 119 -7.76 -5.32 19.37
CA ALA A 119 -8.63 -4.19 19.64
C ALA A 119 -8.75 -3.26 18.42
N HIS A 120 -7.93 -3.48 17.40
CA HIS A 120 -7.91 -2.62 16.22
C HIS A 120 -9.23 -2.71 15.43
N PRO A 121 -9.87 -1.58 15.07
CA PRO A 121 -11.16 -1.59 14.36
C PRO A 121 -11.14 -2.36 13.04
N LEU A 122 -10.02 -2.31 12.31
CA LEU A 122 -9.82 -3.05 11.07
C LEU A 122 -9.82 -4.57 11.30
N ALA A 123 -9.29 -5.06 12.43
CA ALA A 123 -9.27 -6.49 12.72
C ALA A 123 -10.69 -7.08 12.82
N ALA A 124 -11.60 -6.36 13.47
CA ALA A 124 -13.01 -6.75 13.54
C ALA A 124 -13.67 -6.73 12.15
N MET A 125 -13.41 -5.70 11.35
CA MET A 125 -13.95 -5.58 10.00
C MET A 125 -13.44 -6.70 9.07
N LEU A 126 -12.16 -7.05 9.14
CA LEU A 126 -11.58 -8.16 8.36
C LEU A 126 -12.19 -9.51 8.75
N ALA A 127 -12.57 -9.70 10.03
CA ALA A 127 -13.28 -10.89 10.46
C ALA A 127 -14.68 -10.97 9.85
N ASP A 128 -15.39 -9.84 9.73
CA ASP A 128 -16.69 -9.76 9.06
C ASP A 128 -16.54 -10.05 7.56
N PHE A 129 -15.52 -9.49 6.91
CA PHE A 129 -15.25 -9.65 5.48
C PHE A 129 -14.93 -11.09 5.05
N ARG A 130 -14.45 -11.94 5.94
CA ARG A 130 -14.26 -13.38 5.65
C ARG A 130 -15.54 -14.09 5.21
N ARG A 131 -16.70 -13.53 5.50
CA ARG A 131 -18.02 -14.09 5.21
C ARG A 131 -18.75 -13.34 4.09
N GLU A 132 -18.21 -12.22 3.64
CA GLU A 132 -18.81 -11.43 2.55
C GLU A 132 -18.43 -12.05 1.20
N PRO A 133 -19.41 -12.35 0.34
CA PRO A 133 -19.13 -12.78 -1.04
C PRO A 133 -18.31 -11.71 -1.77
N GLY A 134 -17.44 -12.14 -2.68
CA GLY A 134 -16.64 -11.21 -3.50
C GLY A 134 -15.47 -10.54 -2.77
N VAL A 135 -15.23 -10.83 -1.48
CA VAL A 135 -14.05 -10.34 -0.76
C VAL A 135 -13.00 -11.44 -0.66
N GLU A 136 -11.82 -11.13 -1.14
CA GLU A 136 -10.66 -12.01 -1.07
C GLU A 136 -9.53 -11.34 -0.27
N ARG A 137 -8.83 -12.15 0.53
CA ARG A 137 -7.66 -11.72 1.27
C ARG A 137 -6.42 -12.37 0.69
N LEU A 138 -5.50 -11.55 0.20
CA LEU A 138 -4.20 -11.98 -0.30
C LEU A 138 -3.14 -11.72 0.78
N ALA A 139 -2.52 -12.78 1.28
CA ALA A 139 -1.36 -12.67 2.16
C ALA A 139 -0.09 -12.61 1.30
N LEU A 140 0.64 -11.50 1.39
CA LEU A 140 1.91 -11.33 0.70
C LEU A 140 3.03 -11.75 1.64
N ALA A 141 3.77 -12.79 1.26
CA ALA A 141 5.02 -13.17 1.89
C ALA A 141 6.20 -12.44 1.23
N GLY A 142 7.38 -12.51 1.86
CA GLY A 142 8.62 -12.18 1.17
C GLY A 142 8.90 -13.15 0.03
N LEU A 143 9.73 -12.73 -0.91
CA LEU A 143 10.22 -13.59 -1.99
C LEU A 143 11.04 -14.76 -1.41
N SER A 144 10.84 -15.96 -1.92
CA SER A 144 11.71 -17.08 -1.66
C SER A 144 13.10 -16.88 -2.28
N ALA A 145 14.08 -17.66 -1.88
CA ALA A 145 15.41 -17.58 -2.50
C ALA A 145 15.37 -17.83 -4.00
N GLU A 146 14.51 -18.73 -4.47
CA GLU A 146 14.33 -19.01 -5.90
C GLU A 146 13.73 -17.81 -6.63
N GLU A 147 12.69 -17.19 -6.07
CA GLU A 147 12.07 -16.00 -6.66
C GLU A 147 13.03 -14.79 -6.68
N VAL A 148 13.94 -14.67 -5.70
CA VAL A 148 15.00 -13.66 -5.74
C VAL A 148 15.97 -13.96 -6.89
N LEU A 149 16.38 -15.22 -7.11
CA LEU A 149 17.22 -15.61 -8.25
C LEU A 149 16.54 -15.34 -9.60
N ASP A 150 15.25 -15.65 -9.71
CA ASP A 150 14.45 -15.34 -10.91
C ASP A 150 14.40 -13.82 -11.15
N LEU A 151 14.22 -13.02 -10.10
CA LEU A 151 14.25 -11.56 -10.18
C LEU A 151 15.61 -11.06 -10.66
N LEU A 152 16.73 -11.60 -10.14
CA LEU A 152 18.07 -11.23 -10.59
C LEU A 152 18.29 -11.59 -12.05
N THR A 153 17.86 -12.77 -12.48
CA THR A 153 17.92 -13.22 -13.88
C THR A 153 17.13 -12.28 -14.79
N LEU A 154 15.92 -11.90 -14.37
CA LEU A 154 15.05 -11.00 -15.12
C LEU A 154 15.67 -9.59 -15.25
N VAL A 155 16.16 -9.02 -14.15
CA VAL A 155 16.79 -7.69 -14.12
C VAL A 155 18.14 -7.71 -14.85
N GLY A 156 18.86 -8.82 -14.72
CA GLY A 156 20.15 -9.04 -15.38
C GLY A 156 20.03 -9.19 -16.89
N GLY A 157 18.94 -9.78 -17.34
CA GLY A 157 18.71 -10.13 -18.75
C GLY A 157 19.55 -11.30 -19.24
N HIS A 158 20.11 -12.10 -18.33
CA HIS A 158 20.90 -13.30 -18.61
C HIS A 158 20.84 -14.28 -17.44
N ASP A 159 21.16 -15.55 -17.70
CA ASP A 159 21.29 -16.56 -16.67
C ASP A 159 22.42 -16.22 -15.69
N LEU A 160 22.21 -16.50 -14.43
CA LEU A 160 23.20 -16.30 -13.38
C LEU A 160 24.26 -17.39 -13.44
N ASP A 161 25.52 -17.01 -13.26
CA ASP A 161 26.59 -17.93 -12.97
C ASP A 161 26.63 -18.35 -11.49
N ASP A 162 27.55 -19.21 -11.08
CA ASP A 162 27.65 -19.69 -9.72
C ASP A 162 27.83 -18.55 -8.69
N GLU A 163 28.60 -17.51 -9.05
CA GLU A 163 28.80 -16.34 -8.18
C GLU A 163 27.52 -15.49 -8.07
N GLY A 164 26.80 -15.32 -9.16
CA GLY A 164 25.49 -14.63 -9.17
C GLY A 164 24.42 -15.37 -8.37
N VAL A 165 24.40 -16.70 -8.44
CA VAL A 165 23.52 -17.54 -7.62
C VAL A 165 23.83 -17.39 -6.13
N GLU A 166 25.12 -17.42 -5.76
CA GLU A 166 25.53 -17.24 -4.37
C GLU A 166 25.19 -15.86 -3.83
N LEU A 167 25.45 -14.81 -4.63
CA LEU A 167 25.06 -13.44 -4.29
C LEU A 167 23.53 -13.34 -4.09
N GLY A 168 22.75 -13.93 -4.99
CA GLY A 168 21.28 -13.91 -4.88
C GLY A 168 20.76 -14.59 -3.61
N ARG A 169 21.35 -15.72 -3.20
CA ARG A 169 21.01 -16.38 -1.95
C ARG A 169 21.30 -15.49 -0.73
N ARG A 170 22.46 -14.87 -0.68
CA ARG A 170 22.82 -13.94 0.40
C ARG A 170 21.88 -12.72 0.45
N ILE A 171 21.51 -12.17 -0.70
CA ILE A 171 20.53 -11.09 -0.78
C ILE A 171 19.18 -11.57 -0.23
N ALA A 172 18.72 -12.78 -0.59
CA ALA A 172 17.47 -13.35 -0.09
C ALA A 172 17.48 -13.48 1.44
N GLU A 173 18.56 -14.02 2.01
CA GLU A 173 18.74 -14.16 3.45
C GLU A 173 18.74 -12.83 4.18
N THR A 174 19.58 -11.89 3.75
CA THR A 174 19.75 -10.59 4.44
C THR A 174 18.53 -9.69 4.31
N SER A 175 17.79 -9.78 3.20
CA SER A 175 16.54 -9.04 2.98
C SER A 175 15.32 -9.73 3.59
N SER A 176 15.45 -10.98 4.06
CA SER A 176 14.31 -11.87 4.40
C SER A 176 13.28 -11.92 3.25
N GLY A 177 13.75 -11.85 2.01
CA GLY A 177 12.93 -11.84 0.80
C GLY A 177 12.10 -10.57 0.58
N ASN A 178 12.29 -9.52 1.37
CA ASN A 178 11.54 -8.28 1.16
C ASN A 178 11.95 -7.60 -0.16
N PRO A 179 11.03 -7.47 -1.15
CA PRO A 179 11.37 -6.95 -2.48
C PRO A 179 11.99 -5.55 -2.46
N PHE A 180 11.57 -4.70 -1.53
CA PHE A 180 12.16 -3.37 -1.36
C PHE A 180 13.64 -3.47 -0.96
N PHE A 181 13.96 -4.29 0.04
CA PHE A 181 15.34 -4.45 0.47
C PHE A 181 16.20 -5.18 -0.56
N VAL A 182 15.65 -6.15 -1.30
CA VAL A 182 16.31 -6.76 -2.45
C VAL A 182 16.69 -5.69 -3.47
N GLY A 183 15.75 -4.84 -3.86
CA GLY A 183 15.97 -3.77 -4.83
C GLY A 183 16.99 -2.73 -4.36
N GLU A 184 16.92 -2.30 -3.10
CA GLU A 184 17.89 -1.34 -2.53
C GLU A 184 19.30 -1.94 -2.44
N THR A 185 19.42 -3.22 -2.08
CA THR A 185 20.72 -3.92 -2.05
C THR A 185 21.32 -4.01 -3.45
N LEU A 186 20.55 -4.40 -4.46
CA LEU A 186 21.03 -4.45 -5.84
C LEU A 186 21.48 -3.08 -6.35
N ARG A 187 20.70 -2.03 -6.06
CA ARG A 187 21.09 -0.66 -6.43
C ARG A 187 22.39 -0.27 -5.78
N HIS A 188 22.54 -0.52 -4.50
CA HIS A 188 23.75 -0.20 -3.74
C HIS A 188 24.99 -0.95 -4.26
N LEU A 189 24.86 -2.25 -4.58
CA LEU A 189 25.93 -3.04 -5.17
C LEU A 189 26.37 -2.49 -6.54
N ALA A 190 25.42 -1.98 -7.33
CA ALA A 190 25.72 -1.34 -8.60
C ALA A 190 26.42 0.02 -8.41
N GLU A 191 25.94 0.86 -7.49
CA GLU A 191 26.48 2.19 -7.19
C GLU A 191 27.88 2.12 -6.56
N SER A 192 28.12 1.13 -5.69
CA SER A 192 29.42 0.89 -5.08
C SER A 192 30.44 0.28 -6.04
N GLY A 193 29.99 -0.25 -7.18
CA GLY A 193 30.86 -0.95 -8.15
C GLY A 193 31.16 -2.40 -7.73
N ALA A 194 30.47 -2.95 -6.74
CA ALA A 194 30.56 -4.37 -6.39
C ALA A 194 29.95 -5.27 -7.48
N ILE A 195 28.96 -4.76 -8.21
CA ILE A 195 28.50 -5.31 -9.49
C ILE A 195 28.56 -4.22 -10.55
N ARG A 196 28.84 -4.59 -11.80
CA ARG A 196 28.91 -3.66 -12.93
C ARG A 196 28.36 -4.30 -14.20
N ARG A 197 27.99 -3.47 -15.16
CA ARG A 197 27.51 -3.95 -16.46
C ARG A 197 28.64 -3.96 -17.48
N GLU A 198 28.94 -5.16 -18.01
CA GLU A 198 29.88 -5.38 -19.10
C GLU A 198 29.18 -6.13 -20.23
N ASP A 199 29.27 -5.62 -21.45
CA ASP A 199 28.67 -6.21 -22.66
C ASP A 199 27.18 -6.58 -22.49
N GLY A 200 26.43 -5.77 -21.71
CA GLY A 200 25.03 -5.98 -21.44
C GLY A 200 24.71 -6.95 -20.30
N ARG A 201 25.71 -7.57 -19.69
CA ARG A 201 25.61 -8.50 -18.57
C ARG A 201 26.10 -7.88 -17.27
N TRP A 202 25.46 -8.26 -16.17
CA TRP A 202 25.94 -7.92 -14.84
C TRP A 202 27.06 -8.89 -14.44
N VAL A 203 28.19 -8.35 -14.06
CA VAL A 203 29.36 -9.10 -13.61
C VAL A 203 29.82 -8.56 -12.25
N ARG A 204 30.54 -9.38 -11.52
CA ARG A 204 31.21 -8.94 -10.30
C ARG A 204 32.18 -7.80 -10.59
N GLY A 205 32.16 -6.77 -9.75
CA GLY A 205 33.07 -5.64 -9.81
C GLY A 205 34.36 -5.88 -9.03
N THR A 206 35.00 -4.80 -8.69
CA THR A 206 36.30 -4.83 -7.97
C THR A 206 36.15 -4.82 -6.45
N LEU A 207 35.02 -4.36 -5.95
CA LEU A 207 34.72 -4.36 -4.54
C LEU A 207 34.04 -5.66 -4.14
N ASP A 208 34.36 -6.18 -2.94
CA ASP A 208 33.63 -7.30 -2.39
C ASP A 208 32.21 -6.84 -1.99
N PRO A 209 31.14 -7.58 -2.37
CA PRO A 209 29.79 -7.26 -1.94
C PRO A 209 29.66 -7.10 -0.41
N ASP A 210 30.42 -7.85 0.37
CA ASP A 210 30.42 -7.80 1.82
C ASP A 210 31.05 -6.51 2.38
N ASP A 211 31.98 -5.89 1.65
CA ASP A 211 32.61 -4.62 2.00
C ASP A 211 31.73 -3.40 1.60
N SER A 212 30.67 -3.58 0.83
CA SER A 212 29.81 -2.50 0.37
C SER A 212 28.95 -1.86 1.47
N GLY A 213 28.78 -2.56 2.60
CA GLY A 213 28.01 -2.09 3.75
C GLY A 213 26.50 -2.16 3.56
N VAL A 214 25.76 -1.53 4.45
CA VAL A 214 24.29 -1.48 4.40
C VAL A 214 23.82 -0.37 3.45
N PRO A 215 22.93 -0.65 2.47
CA PRO A 215 22.36 0.35 1.59
C PRO A 215 21.77 1.55 2.33
N GLU A 216 21.97 2.76 1.81
CA GLU A 216 21.48 3.99 2.48
C GLU A 216 19.96 3.98 2.63
N GLY A 217 19.21 3.54 1.62
CA GLY A 217 17.75 3.43 1.68
C GLY A 217 17.28 2.42 2.76
N VAL A 218 18.00 1.31 2.94
CA VAL A 218 17.72 0.35 4.02
C VAL A 218 18.00 0.99 5.38
N ARG A 219 19.15 1.66 5.52
CA ARG A 219 19.54 2.35 6.75
C ARG A 219 18.55 3.43 7.14
N GLU A 220 18.07 4.21 6.18
CA GLU A 220 17.05 5.25 6.40
C GLU A 220 15.72 4.66 6.90
N VAL A 221 15.20 3.60 6.24
CA VAL A 221 13.94 2.95 6.63
C VAL A 221 14.04 2.32 8.00
N VAL A 222 15.13 1.59 8.29
CA VAL A 222 15.37 0.99 9.60
C VAL A 222 15.56 2.07 10.65
N GLY A 223 16.35 3.10 10.37
CA GLY A 223 16.58 4.22 11.28
C GLY A 223 15.28 4.94 11.66
N ARG A 224 14.39 5.18 10.70
CA ARG A 224 13.07 5.78 10.95
C ARG A 224 12.18 4.90 11.84
N ARG A 225 12.22 3.57 11.67
CA ARG A 225 11.50 2.63 12.54
C ARG A 225 12.08 2.60 13.94
N LEU A 226 13.40 2.60 14.07
CA LEU A 226 14.06 2.63 15.37
C LEU A 226 13.75 3.92 16.12
N SER A 227 13.75 5.07 15.45
CA SER A 227 13.45 6.36 16.10
C SER A 227 12.00 6.50 16.57
N ALA A 228 11.08 5.66 16.08
CA ALA A 228 9.70 5.61 16.54
C ALA A 228 9.50 4.77 17.84
N LEU A 229 10.52 4.03 18.26
CA LEU A 229 10.50 3.24 19.47
C LEU A 229 10.95 4.08 20.69
N ASP A 230 10.51 3.69 21.89
CA ASP A 230 10.98 4.30 23.13
C ASP A 230 12.46 4.00 23.40
N ASP A 231 13.09 4.84 24.23
CA ASP A 231 14.53 4.76 24.53
C ASP A 231 14.94 3.39 25.13
N ALA A 232 14.08 2.79 25.96
CA ALA A 232 14.37 1.49 26.58
C ALA A 232 14.40 0.38 25.53
N THR A 233 13.44 0.38 24.61
CA THR A 233 13.40 -0.57 23.49
C THR A 233 14.59 -0.38 22.56
N GLN A 234 14.97 0.88 22.25
CA GLN A 234 16.16 1.14 21.43
C GLN A 234 17.44 0.63 22.08
N GLN A 235 17.59 0.79 23.41
CA GLN A 235 18.75 0.24 24.14
C GLN A 235 18.82 -1.28 24.08
N VAL A 236 17.68 -1.96 24.26
CA VAL A 236 17.62 -3.43 24.13
C VAL A 236 18.04 -3.88 22.73
N LEU A 237 17.51 -3.23 21.70
CA LEU A 237 17.86 -3.53 20.30
C LEU A 237 19.35 -3.25 20.01
N ALA A 238 19.93 -2.20 20.58
CA ALA A 238 21.36 -1.91 20.43
C ALA A 238 22.23 -3.01 21.06
N VAL A 239 21.83 -3.54 22.23
CA VAL A 239 22.52 -4.67 22.87
C VAL A 239 22.35 -5.95 22.05
N ALA A 240 21.14 -6.24 21.58
CA ALA A 240 20.83 -7.39 20.73
C ALA A 240 21.65 -7.36 19.41
N ALA A 241 21.78 -6.19 18.79
CA ALA A 241 22.57 -6.02 17.58
C ALA A 241 24.06 -6.36 17.76
N VAL A 242 24.60 -6.14 18.97
CA VAL A 242 25.99 -6.53 19.31
C VAL A 242 26.11 -8.04 19.57
N ALA A 243 25.05 -8.67 20.08
CA ALA A 243 25.03 -10.11 20.33
C ALA A 243 24.94 -10.94 19.02
N GLY A 244 24.47 -10.36 17.92
CA GLY A 244 24.34 -11.02 16.62
C GLY A 244 22.92 -11.47 16.28
N ALA A 245 22.77 -12.27 15.22
CA ALA A 245 21.47 -12.71 14.71
C ALA A 245 20.79 -13.78 15.60
N GLU A 246 21.56 -14.51 16.37
CA GLU A 246 21.08 -15.55 17.29
C GLU A 246 21.67 -15.29 18.69
N PHE A 247 20.80 -15.17 19.68
CA PHE A 247 21.17 -15.02 21.09
C PHE A 247 20.11 -15.67 21.98
N ASP A 248 20.57 -16.27 23.10
CA ASP A 248 19.71 -16.90 24.13
C ASP A 248 19.20 -15.85 25.15
#